data_1a62bb37907fbc11ec5e880b5a922efc
#
_entry.id   1a62bb37907fbc11ec5e880b5a922efc
#
_cell.length_a   1.000
_cell.length_b   1.000
_cell.length_c   1.000
_cell.angle_alpha   90.00
_cell.angle_beta   90.00
_cell.angle_gamma   90.00
#
_symmetry.space_group_name_H-M   'P 1'
#
loop_
_entity.id
_entity.type
_entity.pdbx_description
1 polymer ?
#
loop_
_entity_poly.entity_id
_entity_poly.type
_entity_poly.pdbx_seq_one_letter_code
_entity_poly.pdbx_strand_id
1 'polypeptide(L)'
;MHHLIIPLLTASAPTMITVLREGNVVNGDGVTPPFIADVWIQHQNIIKILPYNQGLNQPSLPTETSNVIQCKNHIITPGWVDQHTHYDGQVTWDPYLSPSANSGVTTAIMGNCGIGFAPVRQSSKERNFLLSLVEAVEDIPQAALAVGIDWSWETFPQYLDKIDSTPLAMDVGVLIGHAPVRAYILGERASISDRPGGPLNNDITDKEIEQMAMCVEEAVAHGAMGFSTSRLILHRDSSGGLTPGSLATESEMLALGRAVGQGGGGVIEGVFDFFLYDDIPFNKLDPDLMKKHGNREWSWMTNIAREYNVPFSFAADSKNPRFHAMHHFNNELKQQNQEPKMFAQVFIRPQGMLYSFESRTNPFKFTTAWQNLRFQDNSIDMKTLTTPSVRTEIISELSTILQGKSKFSRMVSKIIKLDNTYRWTPSYEPDKENSIAHTAKRLNIEPLELMYDWLCTDSNTGHVGKGVLWRPVGLIFFFFS
;
A
#
# COMPACT_ATOMS: atom_id res chain seq x y z
N MET A 1 -24.30 6.84 2.28
CA MET A 1 -24.75 5.87 1.26
C MET A 1 -24.71 4.48 1.88
N HIS A 2 -25.82 3.77 1.91
CA HIS A 2 -25.82 2.39 2.42
C HIS A 2 -25.38 1.47 1.27
N HIS A 3 -24.32 0.72 1.48
CA HIS A 3 -23.89 -0.34 0.57
C HIS A 3 -24.70 -1.60 0.87
N LEU A 4 -25.36 -2.15 -0.13
CA LEU A 4 -26.06 -3.44 -0.05
C LEU A 4 -25.09 -4.52 -0.55
N ILE A 5 -24.53 -5.31 0.35
CA ILE A 5 -23.73 -6.50 0.02
C ILE A 5 -24.68 -7.67 -0.06
N ILE A 6 -24.75 -8.32 -1.22
CA ILE A 6 -25.58 -9.51 -1.43
C ILE A 6 -24.70 -10.72 -1.17
N PRO A 7 -24.99 -11.56 -0.15
CA PRO A 7 -24.25 -12.79 0.06
C PRO A 7 -24.43 -13.74 -1.15
N LEU A 8 -23.36 -14.36 -1.61
CA LEU A 8 -23.40 -15.44 -2.60
C LEU A 8 -24.26 -16.58 -2.07
N LEU A 9 -25.35 -16.85 -2.75
CA LEU A 9 -26.27 -17.96 -2.43
C LEU A 9 -25.57 -19.27 -2.83
N THR A 10 -25.45 -20.20 -1.86
CA THR A 10 -24.84 -21.52 -2.04
C THR A 10 -25.61 -22.36 -3.07
N ALA A 11 -24.85 -23.12 -3.86
CA ALA A 11 -25.31 -23.96 -4.94
C ALA A 11 -26.22 -25.10 -4.47
N SER A 12 -27.55 -24.98 -4.62
CA SER A 12 -28.48 -26.10 -4.82
C SER A 12 -29.97 -25.70 -4.91
N ALA A 13 -30.30 -24.49 -5.28
CA ALA A 13 -31.70 -24.09 -5.52
C ALA A 13 -32.00 -24.08 -7.04
N PRO A 14 -33.19 -24.51 -7.47
CA PRO A 14 -33.54 -24.54 -8.88
C PRO A 14 -33.61 -23.11 -9.44
N THR A 15 -33.19 -22.96 -10.66
CA THR A 15 -33.34 -21.86 -11.66
C THR A 15 -33.88 -20.49 -11.22
N MET A 16 -33.67 -20.08 -9.99
CA MET A 16 -34.24 -18.87 -9.41
C MET A 16 -33.46 -17.60 -9.81
N ILE A 17 -34.19 -16.59 -10.29
CA ILE A 17 -33.62 -15.32 -10.71
C ILE A 17 -33.75 -14.28 -9.59
N THR A 18 -32.65 -13.67 -9.20
CA THR A 18 -32.66 -12.46 -8.35
C THR A 18 -32.67 -11.22 -9.25
N VAL A 19 -33.56 -10.30 -8.98
CA VAL A 19 -33.71 -9.04 -9.71
C VAL A 19 -33.29 -7.88 -8.81
N LEU A 20 -32.23 -7.16 -9.18
CA LEU A 20 -31.90 -5.85 -8.61
C LEU A 20 -32.71 -4.81 -9.38
N ARG A 21 -33.74 -4.23 -8.74
CA ARG A 21 -34.73 -3.43 -9.43
C ARG A 21 -34.53 -1.93 -9.29
N GLU A 22 -34.63 -1.20 -10.41
CA GLU A 22 -34.62 0.27 -10.45
C GLU A 22 -33.35 0.90 -9.87
N GLY A 23 -32.18 0.24 -10.05
CA GLY A 23 -30.90 0.77 -9.58
C GLY A 23 -30.19 1.63 -10.61
N ASN A 24 -29.36 2.57 -10.14
CA ASN A 24 -28.50 3.37 -11.01
C ASN A 24 -27.24 2.54 -11.32
N VAL A 25 -27.21 1.94 -12.50
CA VAL A 25 -26.12 1.02 -12.92
C VAL A 25 -24.92 1.81 -13.41
N VAL A 26 -23.75 1.51 -12.86
CA VAL A 26 -22.42 1.94 -13.31
C VAL A 26 -21.68 0.68 -13.70
N ASN A 27 -21.55 0.40 -15.00
CA ASN A 27 -21.06 -0.89 -15.50
C ASN A 27 -19.55 -1.08 -15.43
N GLY A 28 -18.80 -0.04 -15.07
CA GLY A 28 -17.32 -0.11 -14.89
C GLY A 28 -16.50 -0.03 -16.17
N ASP A 29 -17.11 0.22 -17.35
CA ASP A 29 -16.39 0.33 -18.63
C ASP A 29 -15.66 1.69 -18.81
N GLY A 30 -15.89 2.64 -17.90
CA GLY A 30 -15.30 3.99 -17.94
C GLY A 30 -15.85 4.91 -19.02
N VAL A 31 -16.80 4.45 -19.84
CA VAL A 31 -17.33 5.19 -21.00
C VAL A 31 -18.82 5.41 -20.91
N THR A 32 -19.58 4.40 -20.52
CA THR A 32 -21.05 4.45 -20.44
C THR A 32 -21.50 5.28 -19.24
N PRO A 33 -22.27 6.36 -19.43
CA PRO A 33 -22.82 7.11 -18.31
C PRO A 33 -23.72 6.22 -17.43
N PRO A 34 -23.85 6.51 -16.13
CA PRO A 34 -24.81 5.82 -15.26
C PRO A 34 -26.23 5.84 -15.80
N PHE A 35 -26.95 4.72 -15.70
CA PHE A 35 -28.31 4.60 -16.20
C PHE A 35 -29.20 3.76 -15.26
N ILE A 36 -30.49 4.03 -15.22
CA ILE A 36 -31.42 3.27 -14.40
C ILE A 36 -31.82 1.97 -15.12
N ALA A 37 -31.66 0.85 -14.42
CA ALA A 37 -31.98 -0.47 -14.99
C ALA A 37 -32.39 -1.48 -13.91
N ASP A 38 -33.00 -2.58 -14.36
CA ASP A 38 -33.08 -3.84 -13.63
C ASP A 38 -31.89 -4.73 -14.02
N VAL A 39 -31.23 -5.33 -13.05
CA VAL A 39 -30.16 -6.33 -13.26
C VAL A 39 -30.66 -7.69 -12.80
N TRP A 40 -30.69 -8.65 -13.72
CA TRP A 40 -31.17 -10.01 -13.46
C TRP A 40 -29.98 -10.94 -13.28
N ILE A 41 -29.98 -11.63 -12.16
CA ILE A 41 -28.88 -12.53 -11.74
C ILE A 41 -29.47 -13.95 -11.59
N GLN A 42 -28.85 -14.90 -12.25
CA GLN A 42 -29.14 -16.32 -12.11
C GLN A 42 -27.85 -17.07 -11.74
N HIS A 43 -27.86 -17.74 -10.61
CA HIS A 43 -26.65 -18.30 -10.01
C HIS A 43 -25.56 -17.24 -9.82
N GLN A 44 -24.43 -17.38 -10.49
CA GLN A 44 -23.27 -16.47 -10.42
C GLN A 44 -23.20 -15.50 -11.63
N ASN A 45 -24.22 -15.51 -12.51
CA ASN A 45 -24.14 -14.78 -13.77
C ASN A 45 -25.20 -13.67 -13.85
N ILE A 46 -24.81 -12.50 -14.35
CA ILE A 46 -25.73 -11.48 -14.83
C ILE A 46 -26.27 -11.98 -16.18
N ILE A 47 -27.55 -12.36 -16.21
CA ILE A 47 -28.18 -12.88 -17.41
C ILE A 47 -28.85 -11.80 -18.26
N LYS A 48 -29.17 -10.64 -17.64
CA LYS A 48 -29.82 -9.54 -18.35
C LYS A 48 -29.65 -8.22 -17.60
N ILE A 49 -29.49 -7.14 -18.35
CA ILE A 49 -29.60 -5.76 -17.86
C ILE A 49 -30.69 -5.08 -18.70
N LEU A 50 -31.72 -4.55 -18.07
CA LEU A 50 -32.85 -3.91 -18.73
C LEU A 50 -32.91 -2.42 -18.36
N PRO A 51 -32.38 -1.54 -19.22
CA PRO A 51 -32.48 -0.11 -19.01
C PRO A 51 -33.92 0.39 -18.99
N TYR A 52 -34.20 1.34 -18.12
CA TYR A 52 -35.50 2.04 -18.12
C TYR A 52 -35.44 3.14 -19.17
N ASN A 53 -36.27 3.01 -20.19
CA ASN A 53 -36.48 4.08 -21.17
C ASN A 53 -37.41 5.15 -20.56
N GLN A 54 -37.01 6.42 -20.69
CA GLN A 54 -37.88 7.52 -20.24
C GLN A 54 -39.28 7.39 -20.86
N GLY A 55 -40.31 7.24 -20.02
CA GLY A 55 -41.70 7.19 -20.43
C GLY A 55 -42.30 5.80 -20.71
N LEU A 56 -41.54 4.72 -20.56
CA LEU A 56 -42.04 3.35 -20.64
C LEU A 56 -42.31 2.76 -19.25
N ASN A 57 -43.32 1.85 -19.16
CA ASN A 57 -43.61 1.11 -17.94
C ASN A 57 -42.39 0.29 -17.48
N GLN A 58 -42.29 0.07 -16.17
CA GLN A 58 -41.27 -0.81 -15.59
C GLN A 58 -41.29 -2.18 -16.31
N PRO A 59 -40.10 -2.76 -16.61
CA PRO A 59 -40.01 -4.09 -17.19
C PRO A 59 -40.79 -5.11 -16.34
N SER A 60 -41.49 -6.05 -16.99
CA SER A 60 -42.13 -7.18 -16.30
C SER A 60 -41.06 -8.06 -15.67
N LEU A 61 -41.30 -8.55 -14.46
CA LEU A 61 -40.43 -9.52 -13.82
C LEU A 61 -40.48 -10.86 -14.59
N PRO A 62 -39.36 -11.60 -14.61
CA PRO A 62 -39.34 -12.96 -15.14
C PRO A 62 -40.27 -13.86 -14.31
N THR A 63 -40.92 -14.83 -14.95
CA THR A 63 -41.83 -15.79 -14.29
C THR A 63 -41.14 -16.65 -13.23
N GLU A 64 -39.83 -16.83 -13.34
CA GLU A 64 -39.00 -17.62 -12.42
C GLU A 64 -38.34 -16.76 -11.32
N THR A 65 -38.83 -15.53 -11.10
CA THR A 65 -38.24 -14.63 -10.10
C THR A 65 -38.51 -15.16 -8.70
N SER A 66 -37.44 -15.32 -7.95
CA SER A 66 -37.49 -15.75 -6.56
C SER A 66 -37.21 -14.63 -5.56
N ASN A 67 -36.44 -13.64 -5.97
CA ASN A 67 -36.05 -12.55 -5.10
C ASN A 67 -36.02 -11.22 -5.88
N VAL A 68 -36.58 -10.18 -5.28
CA VAL A 68 -36.58 -8.80 -5.83
C VAL A 68 -35.97 -7.88 -4.79
N ILE A 69 -34.85 -7.30 -5.10
CA ILE A 69 -34.18 -6.32 -4.26
C ILE A 69 -34.43 -4.93 -4.86
N GLN A 70 -35.11 -4.08 -4.11
CA GLN A 70 -35.36 -2.71 -4.55
C GLN A 70 -34.11 -1.87 -4.41
N CYS A 71 -33.59 -1.36 -5.54
CA CYS A 71 -32.37 -0.58 -5.62
C CYS A 71 -32.59 0.89 -6.00
N LYS A 72 -33.85 1.36 -5.91
CA LYS A 72 -34.16 2.77 -6.15
C LYS A 72 -33.33 3.69 -5.28
N ASN A 73 -32.72 4.70 -5.88
CA ASN A 73 -31.75 5.60 -5.22
C ASN A 73 -30.45 4.93 -4.74
N HIS A 74 -30.16 3.72 -5.16
CA HIS A 74 -28.89 3.04 -4.94
C HIS A 74 -28.09 2.92 -6.24
N ILE A 75 -26.79 2.83 -6.10
CA ILE A 75 -25.88 2.56 -7.22
C ILE A 75 -25.62 1.05 -7.27
N ILE A 76 -25.72 0.46 -8.46
CA ILE A 76 -25.30 -0.91 -8.74
C ILE A 76 -23.99 -0.86 -9.50
N THR A 77 -22.94 -1.45 -8.95
CA THR A 77 -21.62 -1.52 -9.58
C THR A 77 -21.16 -2.97 -9.65
N PRO A 78 -20.17 -3.31 -10.52
CA PRO A 78 -19.36 -4.50 -10.33
C PRO A 78 -18.70 -4.47 -8.94
N GLY A 79 -18.33 -5.64 -8.41
CA GLY A 79 -17.53 -5.72 -7.19
C GLY A 79 -16.22 -4.97 -7.35
N TRP A 80 -15.76 -4.35 -6.28
CA TRP A 80 -14.50 -3.59 -6.30
C TRP A 80 -13.30 -4.54 -6.29
N VAL A 81 -12.28 -4.21 -7.08
CA VAL A 81 -10.96 -4.84 -7.02
C VAL A 81 -10.05 -3.93 -6.22
N ASP A 82 -9.62 -4.38 -5.03
CA ASP A 82 -8.59 -3.70 -4.26
C ASP A 82 -7.22 -4.25 -4.67
N GLN A 83 -6.53 -3.49 -5.50
CA GLN A 83 -5.28 -3.93 -6.12
C GLN A 83 -4.04 -3.77 -5.21
N HIS A 84 -4.18 -3.20 -4.00
CA HIS A 84 -3.06 -3.00 -3.09
C HIS A 84 -3.50 -3.19 -1.64
N THR A 85 -3.29 -4.39 -1.13
CA THR A 85 -3.60 -4.76 0.26
C THR A 85 -2.42 -5.50 0.90
N HIS A 86 -2.44 -5.60 2.23
CA HIS A 86 -1.46 -6.35 3.03
C HIS A 86 -2.17 -7.41 3.88
N TYR A 87 -3.05 -8.18 3.24
CA TYR A 87 -3.76 -9.29 3.85
C TYR A 87 -2.95 -10.59 3.94
N ASP A 88 -1.66 -10.55 3.62
CA ASP A 88 -0.76 -11.71 3.51
C ASP A 88 -0.76 -12.64 4.73
N GLY A 89 -0.88 -12.09 5.93
CA GLY A 89 -1.08 -12.88 7.14
C GLY A 89 -2.55 -13.14 7.40
N GLN A 90 -3.38 -12.11 7.37
CA GLN A 90 -4.79 -12.16 7.76
C GLN A 90 -5.59 -13.17 6.93
N VAL A 91 -5.28 -13.36 5.65
CA VAL A 91 -5.93 -14.32 4.76
C VAL A 91 -5.88 -15.76 5.30
N THR A 92 -4.91 -16.08 6.16
CA THR A 92 -4.75 -17.44 6.70
C THR A 92 -5.68 -17.75 7.89
N TRP A 93 -6.31 -16.74 8.50
CA TRP A 93 -7.21 -16.90 9.66
C TRP A 93 -8.54 -16.14 9.58
N ASP A 94 -8.66 -15.11 8.73
CA ASP A 94 -9.89 -14.35 8.53
C ASP A 94 -10.49 -14.60 7.14
N PRO A 95 -11.48 -15.51 7.02
CA PRO A 95 -12.07 -15.84 5.73
C PRO A 95 -12.88 -14.69 5.12
N TYR A 96 -13.24 -13.68 5.89
CA TYR A 96 -14.02 -12.55 5.40
C TYR A 96 -13.16 -11.40 4.89
N LEU A 97 -11.90 -11.29 5.30
CA LEU A 97 -11.00 -10.18 4.99
C LEU A 97 -11.69 -8.83 5.25
N SER A 98 -12.32 -8.75 6.42
CA SER A 98 -12.93 -7.51 6.88
C SER A 98 -11.85 -6.44 7.14
N PRO A 99 -12.05 -5.17 6.83
CA PRO A 99 -13.31 -4.51 6.42
C PRO A 99 -13.53 -4.44 4.90
N SER A 100 -12.63 -4.98 4.05
CA SER A 100 -12.73 -4.87 2.60
C SER A 100 -14.02 -5.50 2.06
N ALA A 101 -14.38 -6.72 2.51
CA ALA A 101 -15.63 -7.35 2.12
C ALA A 101 -16.86 -6.49 2.49
N ASN A 102 -16.86 -5.90 3.68
CA ASN A 102 -17.93 -5.01 4.13
C ASN A 102 -18.03 -3.71 3.33
N SER A 103 -17.00 -3.37 2.58
CA SER A 103 -16.95 -2.19 1.69
C SER A 103 -17.25 -2.53 0.23
N GLY A 104 -17.63 -3.78 -0.07
CA GLY A 104 -18.00 -4.22 -1.42
C GLY A 104 -16.82 -4.65 -2.29
N VAL A 105 -15.65 -4.89 -1.70
CA VAL A 105 -14.52 -5.51 -2.38
C VAL A 105 -14.85 -6.99 -2.62
N THR A 106 -14.67 -7.45 -3.84
CA THR A 106 -14.86 -8.85 -4.25
C THR A 106 -13.59 -9.51 -4.69
N THR A 107 -12.53 -8.74 -4.90
CA THR A 107 -11.19 -9.25 -5.24
C THR A 107 -10.14 -8.39 -4.55
N ALA A 108 -9.22 -8.98 -3.80
CA ALA A 108 -8.11 -8.29 -3.16
C ALA A 108 -6.76 -8.84 -3.65
N ILE A 109 -5.82 -7.93 -3.96
CA ILE A 109 -4.46 -8.28 -4.33
C ILE A 109 -3.54 -8.01 -3.16
N MET A 110 -2.77 -9.00 -2.73
CA MET A 110 -1.81 -8.93 -1.62
C MET A 110 -0.41 -9.34 -2.04
N GLY A 111 0.56 -9.26 -1.15
CA GLY A 111 1.98 -9.43 -1.47
C GLY A 111 2.60 -8.18 -2.06
N ASN A 112 2.03 -7.00 -1.81
CA ASN A 112 2.49 -5.72 -2.33
C ASN A 112 3.76 -5.22 -1.59
N CYS A 113 4.37 -4.16 -2.08
CA CYS A 113 5.53 -3.49 -1.47
C CYS A 113 6.75 -4.40 -1.25
N GLY A 114 6.83 -5.56 -1.90
CA GLY A 114 7.93 -6.50 -1.76
C GLY A 114 7.99 -7.24 -0.42
N ILE A 115 6.94 -7.17 0.40
CA ILE A 115 6.84 -7.89 1.68
C ILE A 115 5.86 -9.06 1.58
N GLY A 116 5.82 -9.91 2.60
CA GLY A 116 4.95 -11.07 2.68
C GLY A 116 5.54 -12.17 3.54
N PHE A 117 4.91 -13.37 3.53
CA PHE A 117 5.25 -14.48 4.42
C PHE A 117 5.67 -15.76 3.68
N ALA A 118 5.91 -15.68 2.38
CA ALA A 118 6.39 -16.80 1.56
C ALA A 118 7.32 -16.31 0.43
N PRO A 119 8.39 -17.09 0.09
CA PRO A 119 8.85 -18.30 0.78
C PRO A 119 9.45 -18.01 2.16
N VAL A 120 9.49 -18.99 3.05
CA VAL A 120 10.04 -18.86 4.40
C VAL A 120 10.62 -20.18 4.89
N ARG A 121 11.87 -20.21 5.37
CA ARG A 121 12.42 -21.40 5.99
C ARG A 121 11.74 -21.69 7.31
N GLN A 122 11.70 -22.97 7.70
CA GLN A 122 11.04 -23.43 8.93
C GLN A 122 11.82 -23.07 10.23
N SER A 123 12.51 -21.92 10.23
CA SER A 123 13.23 -21.43 11.41
C SER A 123 12.46 -20.27 12.07
N SER A 124 12.47 -20.26 13.41
CA SER A 124 11.84 -19.16 14.18
C SER A 124 12.48 -17.80 13.89
N LYS A 125 13.77 -17.78 13.57
CA LYS A 125 14.51 -16.55 13.29
C LYS A 125 13.99 -15.87 12.01
N GLU A 126 13.81 -16.62 10.93
CA GLU A 126 13.33 -16.09 9.65
C GLU A 126 11.87 -15.69 9.70
N ARG A 127 11.03 -16.51 10.37
CA ARG A 127 9.62 -16.13 10.63
C ARG A 127 9.54 -14.81 11.39
N ASN A 128 10.29 -14.68 12.49
CA ASN A 128 10.32 -13.44 13.27
C ASN A 128 10.85 -12.24 12.45
N PHE A 129 11.81 -12.46 11.56
CA PHE A 129 12.28 -11.41 10.66
C PHE A 129 11.16 -10.91 9.75
N LEU A 130 10.42 -11.79 9.06
CA LEU A 130 9.31 -11.41 8.20
C LEU A 130 8.18 -10.72 8.98
N LEU A 131 7.83 -11.24 10.16
CA LEU A 131 6.85 -10.61 11.06
C LEU A 131 7.25 -9.18 11.43
N SER A 132 8.50 -9.00 11.83
CA SER A 132 9.02 -7.69 12.23
C SER A 132 9.12 -6.72 11.05
N LEU A 133 9.34 -7.23 9.84
CA LEU A 133 9.39 -6.44 8.63
C LEU A 133 8.01 -5.89 8.27
N VAL A 134 6.98 -6.74 8.27
CA VAL A 134 5.61 -6.32 7.99
C VAL A 134 5.11 -5.33 9.06
N GLU A 135 5.42 -5.56 10.34
CA GLU A 135 5.12 -4.58 11.39
C GLU A 135 5.83 -3.25 11.16
N ALA A 136 7.08 -3.28 10.70
CA ALA A 136 7.87 -2.07 10.52
C ALA A 136 7.45 -1.24 9.29
N VAL A 137 6.99 -1.90 8.23
CA VAL A 137 6.60 -1.25 6.97
C VAL A 137 5.12 -0.83 7.00
N GLU A 138 4.24 -1.69 7.52
CA GLU A 138 2.78 -1.53 7.40
C GLU A 138 2.07 -1.26 8.74
N ASP A 139 2.81 -1.12 9.85
CA ASP A 139 2.25 -0.94 11.20
C ASP A 139 1.27 -2.06 11.63
N ILE A 140 1.37 -3.25 11.03
CA ILE A 140 0.56 -4.43 11.44
C ILE A 140 1.27 -5.10 12.62
N PRO A 141 0.64 -5.17 13.81
CA PRO A 141 1.32 -5.65 15.02
C PRO A 141 1.86 -7.08 14.88
N GLN A 142 3.15 -7.26 15.11
CA GLN A 142 3.82 -8.58 15.06
C GLN A 142 3.13 -9.60 15.95
N ALA A 143 2.64 -9.18 17.13
CA ALA A 143 1.95 -10.06 18.07
C ALA A 143 0.67 -10.66 17.47
N ALA A 144 -0.10 -9.89 16.69
CA ALA A 144 -1.29 -10.38 16.02
C ALA A 144 -0.93 -11.39 14.92
N LEU A 145 0.06 -11.06 14.09
CA LEU A 145 0.55 -11.91 13.02
C LEU A 145 1.12 -13.25 13.56
N ALA A 146 1.89 -13.18 14.65
CA ALA A 146 2.52 -14.36 15.27
C ALA A 146 1.50 -15.38 15.81
N VAL A 147 0.33 -14.92 16.25
CA VAL A 147 -0.76 -15.80 16.71
C VAL A 147 -1.60 -16.31 15.55
N GLY A 148 -1.82 -15.48 14.53
CA GLY A 148 -2.73 -15.81 13.41
C GLY A 148 -2.12 -16.74 12.37
N ILE A 149 -0.81 -16.63 12.09
CA ILE A 149 -0.14 -17.40 11.04
C ILE A 149 0.29 -18.76 11.55
N ASP A 150 -0.19 -19.85 10.94
CA ASP A 150 0.13 -21.23 11.31
C ASP A 150 1.46 -21.78 10.73
N TRP A 151 2.04 -21.05 9.77
CA TRP A 151 3.31 -21.40 9.10
C TRP A 151 3.34 -22.82 8.51
N SER A 152 2.25 -23.28 7.92
CA SER A 152 2.12 -24.61 7.34
C SER A 152 2.81 -24.77 5.97
N TRP A 153 3.52 -23.74 5.50
CA TRP A 153 4.23 -23.70 4.22
C TRP A 153 5.71 -23.32 4.41
N GLU A 154 6.51 -23.62 3.40
CA GLU A 154 7.90 -23.17 3.24
C GLU A 154 8.07 -22.45 1.90
N THR A 155 7.57 -23.03 0.81
CA THR A 155 7.63 -22.46 -0.53
C THR A 155 6.43 -21.58 -0.84
N PHE A 156 6.54 -20.74 -1.86
CA PHE A 156 5.43 -19.92 -2.31
C PHE A 156 4.26 -20.75 -2.89
N PRO A 157 4.49 -21.80 -3.70
CA PRO A 157 3.43 -22.73 -4.10
C PRO A 157 2.63 -23.29 -2.92
N GLN A 158 3.29 -23.76 -1.86
CA GLN A 158 2.61 -24.25 -0.67
C GLN A 158 1.76 -23.19 0.03
N TYR A 159 2.20 -21.94 0.01
CA TYR A 159 1.41 -20.83 0.52
C TYR A 159 0.16 -20.58 -0.31
N LEU A 160 0.25 -20.65 -1.65
CA LEU A 160 -0.92 -20.56 -2.53
C LEU A 160 -1.89 -21.71 -2.29
N ASP A 161 -1.39 -22.95 -2.12
CA ASP A 161 -2.21 -24.13 -1.80
C ASP A 161 -2.95 -23.95 -0.47
N LYS A 162 -2.28 -23.35 0.54
CA LYS A 162 -2.91 -23.02 1.82
C LYS A 162 -4.05 -22.03 1.64
N ILE A 163 -3.86 -20.98 0.84
CA ILE A 163 -4.90 -19.99 0.55
C ILE A 163 -6.07 -20.62 -0.20
N ASP A 164 -5.79 -21.42 -1.24
CA ASP A 164 -6.81 -22.10 -2.04
C ASP A 164 -7.69 -23.04 -1.21
N SER A 165 -7.09 -23.67 -0.19
CA SER A 165 -7.81 -24.52 0.77
C SER A 165 -8.66 -23.76 1.78
N THR A 166 -8.54 -22.43 1.85
CA THR A 166 -9.26 -21.59 2.82
C THR A 166 -10.54 -21.04 2.15
N PRO A 167 -11.73 -21.26 2.74
CA PRO A 167 -12.98 -20.76 2.17
C PRO A 167 -13.12 -19.24 2.36
N LEU A 168 -12.64 -18.45 1.41
CA LEU A 168 -12.67 -17.00 1.45
C LEU A 168 -13.99 -16.43 0.93
N ALA A 169 -14.41 -15.28 1.47
CA ALA A 169 -15.62 -14.57 1.05
C ALA A 169 -15.39 -13.71 -0.22
N MET A 170 -14.15 -13.60 -0.69
CA MET A 170 -13.78 -12.87 -1.90
C MET A 170 -12.64 -13.60 -2.63
N ASP A 171 -12.45 -13.30 -3.89
CA ASP A 171 -11.28 -13.76 -4.62
C ASP A 171 -10.04 -13.03 -4.15
N VAL A 172 -8.90 -13.71 -4.18
CA VAL A 172 -7.61 -13.13 -3.84
C VAL A 172 -6.57 -13.44 -4.90
N GLY A 173 -5.71 -12.46 -5.17
CA GLY A 173 -4.51 -12.64 -5.96
C GLY A 173 -3.28 -12.33 -5.12
N VAL A 174 -2.18 -13.05 -5.36
CA VAL A 174 -0.98 -12.93 -4.53
C VAL A 174 0.24 -12.66 -5.38
N LEU A 175 1.01 -11.65 -5.00
CA LEU A 175 2.34 -11.35 -5.56
C LEU A 175 3.40 -11.99 -4.67
N ILE A 176 4.45 -12.56 -5.27
CA ILE A 176 5.62 -12.99 -4.50
C ILE A 176 6.49 -11.79 -4.15
N GLY A 177 6.76 -11.58 -2.86
CA GLY A 177 7.50 -10.43 -2.36
C GLY A 177 9.03 -10.58 -2.48
N HIS A 178 9.72 -9.51 -2.80
CA HIS A 178 11.18 -9.47 -2.93
C HIS A 178 11.89 -9.78 -1.60
N ALA A 179 11.41 -9.21 -0.50
CA ALA A 179 12.04 -9.40 0.81
C ALA A 179 11.98 -10.85 1.30
N PRO A 180 10.85 -11.58 1.23
CA PRO A 180 10.81 -13.00 1.52
C PRO A 180 11.76 -13.83 0.64
N VAL A 181 11.80 -13.56 -0.67
CA VAL A 181 12.70 -14.28 -1.60
C VAL A 181 14.17 -14.07 -1.21
N ARG A 182 14.57 -12.82 -0.94
CA ARG A 182 15.94 -12.52 -0.48
C ARG A 182 16.25 -13.17 0.86
N ALA A 183 15.33 -13.12 1.82
CA ALA A 183 15.49 -13.74 3.13
C ALA A 183 15.64 -15.27 3.00
N TYR A 184 14.87 -15.88 2.15
CA TYR A 184 14.90 -17.32 1.89
C TYR A 184 16.22 -17.78 1.28
N ILE A 185 16.80 -17.03 0.35
CA ILE A 185 18.06 -17.40 -0.31
C ILE A 185 19.28 -16.96 0.49
N LEU A 186 19.29 -15.71 0.98
CA LEU A 186 20.47 -15.07 1.56
C LEU A 186 20.54 -15.21 3.09
N GLY A 187 19.42 -15.59 3.76
CA GLY A 187 19.33 -15.62 5.22
C GLY A 187 19.61 -14.24 5.83
N GLU A 188 20.51 -14.19 6.81
CA GLU A 188 20.87 -12.94 7.51
C GLU A 188 21.46 -11.84 6.60
N ARG A 189 22.05 -12.22 5.47
CA ARG A 189 22.60 -11.27 4.49
C ARG A 189 21.52 -10.54 3.68
N ALA A 190 20.25 -10.94 3.82
CA ALA A 190 19.13 -10.25 3.17
C ALA A 190 18.92 -8.83 3.70
N SER A 191 19.22 -8.59 4.98
CA SER A 191 19.13 -7.27 5.61
C SER A 191 20.21 -6.35 5.04
N ILE A 192 19.81 -5.13 4.70
CA ILE A 192 20.68 -4.11 4.11
C ILE A 192 20.78 -2.96 5.09
N SER A 193 22.01 -2.51 5.36
CA SER A 193 22.24 -1.34 6.20
C SER A 193 22.86 -0.22 5.37
N ASP A 194 22.27 0.96 5.44
CA ASP A 194 22.85 2.21 4.94
C ASP A 194 23.75 2.91 5.98
N ARG A 195 23.97 2.26 7.15
CA ARG A 195 24.84 2.76 8.22
C ARG A 195 26.30 2.41 7.94
N PRO A 196 27.24 3.26 8.35
CA PRO A 196 28.67 2.94 8.24
C PRO A 196 29.01 1.59 8.91
N GLY A 197 29.62 0.66 8.15
CA GLY A 197 29.97 -0.67 8.64
C GLY A 197 28.88 -1.73 8.63
N GLY A 198 27.67 -1.39 8.14
CA GLY A 198 26.60 -2.37 7.94
C GLY A 198 26.81 -3.20 6.66
N PRO A 199 26.05 -4.33 6.50
CA PRO A 199 26.13 -5.15 5.31
C PRO A 199 25.70 -4.35 4.08
N LEU A 200 26.57 -4.35 3.07
CA LEU A 200 26.30 -3.75 1.77
C LEU A 200 25.67 -4.78 0.82
N ASN A 201 24.85 -4.33 -0.08
CA ASN A 201 24.14 -5.16 -1.07
C ASN A 201 25.07 -5.82 -2.11
N ASN A 202 26.37 -5.51 -2.10
CA ASN A 202 27.31 -5.82 -3.18
C ASN A 202 27.89 -7.24 -3.12
N ASP A 203 27.57 -8.04 -2.10
CA ASP A 203 28.14 -9.38 -1.91
C ASP A 203 27.20 -10.50 -2.38
N ILE A 204 26.26 -10.19 -3.27
CA ILE A 204 25.34 -11.17 -3.84
C ILE A 204 25.96 -11.73 -5.11
N THR A 205 26.05 -13.05 -5.18
CA THR A 205 26.59 -13.76 -6.34
C THR A 205 25.55 -13.95 -7.43
N ASP A 206 25.99 -14.10 -8.69
CA ASP A 206 25.10 -14.43 -9.82
C ASP A 206 24.31 -15.71 -9.57
N LYS A 207 24.90 -16.69 -8.87
CA LYS A 207 24.21 -17.92 -8.50
C LYS A 207 23.03 -17.66 -7.55
N GLU A 208 23.20 -16.77 -6.58
CA GLU A 208 22.12 -16.40 -5.65
C GLU A 208 21.02 -15.60 -6.34
N ILE A 209 21.40 -14.73 -7.27
CA ILE A 209 20.42 -14.04 -8.14
C ILE A 209 19.60 -15.06 -8.94
N GLU A 210 20.25 -16.05 -9.53
CA GLU A 210 19.56 -17.09 -10.29
C GLU A 210 18.65 -17.96 -9.39
N GLN A 211 19.07 -18.28 -8.17
CA GLN A 211 18.24 -18.98 -7.20
C GLN A 211 16.99 -18.16 -6.80
N MET A 212 17.12 -16.86 -6.63
CA MET A 212 15.97 -15.96 -6.39
C MET A 212 15.05 -15.95 -7.62
N ALA A 213 15.60 -15.87 -8.83
CA ALA A 213 14.85 -15.91 -10.08
C ALA A 213 14.06 -17.21 -10.22
N MET A 214 14.66 -18.36 -9.89
CA MET A 214 13.96 -19.66 -9.89
C MET A 214 12.78 -19.68 -8.91
N CYS A 215 12.92 -19.11 -7.72
CA CYS A 215 11.80 -19.00 -6.77
C CYS A 215 10.64 -18.16 -7.34
N VAL A 216 10.94 -17.07 -8.04
CA VAL A 216 9.92 -16.21 -8.67
C VAL A 216 9.26 -16.92 -9.85
N GLU A 217 10.04 -17.57 -10.72
CA GLU A 217 9.53 -18.34 -11.86
C GLU A 217 8.59 -19.45 -11.40
N GLU A 218 9.01 -20.25 -10.40
CA GLU A 218 8.19 -21.31 -9.81
C GLU A 218 6.88 -20.75 -9.23
N ALA A 219 6.95 -19.64 -8.48
CA ALA A 219 5.77 -19.01 -7.90
C ALA A 219 4.76 -18.57 -8.97
N VAL A 220 5.24 -17.92 -10.03
CA VAL A 220 4.38 -17.45 -11.13
C VAL A 220 3.81 -18.63 -11.91
N ALA A 221 4.61 -19.64 -12.21
CA ALA A 221 4.15 -20.85 -12.86
C ALA A 221 3.07 -21.61 -12.04
N HIS A 222 3.08 -21.44 -10.71
CA HIS A 222 2.09 -22.03 -9.80
C HIS A 222 0.86 -21.13 -9.54
N GLY A 223 0.80 -19.94 -10.11
CA GLY A 223 -0.37 -19.07 -10.04
C GLY A 223 -0.18 -17.77 -9.28
N ALA A 224 1.05 -17.41 -8.88
CA ALA A 224 1.29 -16.05 -8.40
C ALA A 224 0.95 -15.03 -9.49
N MET A 225 0.34 -13.91 -9.12
CA MET A 225 0.01 -12.84 -10.06
C MET A 225 1.22 -12.07 -10.59
N GLY A 226 2.40 -12.37 -10.07
CA GLY A 226 3.65 -11.74 -10.41
C GLY A 226 4.52 -11.51 -9.19
N PHE A 227 5.33 -10.48 -9.24
CA PHE A 227 6.37 -10.16 -8.26
C PHE A 227 6.18 -8.75 -7.70
N SER A 228 6.55 -8.51 -6.45
CA SER A 228 6.53 -7.18 -5.86
C SER A 228 7.87 -6.78 -5.25
N THR A 229 8.17 -5.47 -5.23
CA THR A 229 9.39 -4.95 -4.66
C THR A 229 9.19 -3.57 -4.01
N SER A 230 9.98 -3.29 -2.97
CA SER A 230 10.11 -1.94 -2.44
C SER A 230 11.49 -1.36 -2.76
N ARG A 231 11.49 -0.22 -3.43
CA ARG A 231 12.67 0.60 -3.71
C ARG A 231 12.65 1.89 -2.88
N LEU A 232 11.82 1.91 -1.84
CA LEU A 232 11.59 3.09 -1.01
C LEU A 232 12.50 3.08 0.22
N ILE A 233 13.37 4.07 0.37
CA ILE A 233 14.31 4.18 1.51
C ILE A 233 13.60 4.46 2.85
N LEU A 234 12.32 4.81 2.83
CA LEU A 234 11.50 4.97 4.03
C LEU A 234 10.98 3.64 4.57
N HIS A 235 10.93 2.59 3.74
CA HIS A 235 10.58 1.25 4.19
C HIS A 235 11.80 0.62 4.88
N ARG A 236 11.67 0.41 6.17
CA ARG A 236 12.76 -0.06 7.03
C ARG A 236 12.30 -1.20 7.91
N ASP A 237 13.22 -2.08 8.25
CA ASP A 237 12.99 -3.09 9.27
C ASP A 237 12.96 -2.49 10.68
N SER A 238 12.63 -3.30 11.67
CA SER A 238 12.53 -2.88 13.06
C SER A 238 13.85 -2.40 13.66
N SER A 239 15.00 -2.79 13.10
CA SER A 239 16.33 -2.32 13.50
C SER A 239 16.74 -1.00 12.84
N GLY A 240 15.93 -0.52 11.88
CA GLY A 240 16.19 0.66 11.05
C GLY A 240 17.03 0.38 9.81
N GLY A 241 17.30 -0.89 9.48
CA GLY A 241 17.84 -1.31 8.20
C GLY A 241 16.85 -1.11 7.06
N LEU A 242 17.32 -1.06 5.82
CA LEU A 242 16.46 -0.98 4.65
C LEU A 242 15.76 -2.32 4.41
N THR A 243 14.53 -2.27 3.90
CA THR A 243 13.81 -3.47 3.44
C THR A 243 14.65 -4.23 2.42
N PRO A 244 14.79 -5.57 2.53
CA PRO A 244 15.47 -6.36 1.54
C PRO A 244 14.95 -6.11 0.12
N GLY A 245 15.86 -5.83 -0.81
CA GLY A 245 15.50 -5.46 -2.17
C GLY A 245 15.55 -3.96 -2.46
N SER A 246 15.51 -3.07 -1.45
CA SER A 246 15.51 -1.61 -1.67
C SER A 246 16.71 -1.11 -2.47
N LEU A 247 17.86 -1.73 -2.33
CA LEU A 247 19.09 -1.42 -3.07
C LEU A 247 19.50 -2.53 -4.05
N ALA A 248 18.57 -3.41 -4.47
CA ALA A 248 18.86 -4.46 -5.42
C ALA A 248 19.51 -3.91 -6.70
N THR A 249 20.49 -4.65 -7.24
CA THR A 249 21.18 -4.27 -8.46
C THR A 249 20.28 -4.36 -9.69
N GLU A 250 20.63 -3.66 -10.76
CA GLU A 250 19.92 -3.78 -12.04
C GLU A 250 19.93 -5.23 -12.55
N SER A 251 21.06 -5.95 -12.41
CA SER A 251 21.17 -7.36 -12.81
C SER A 251 20.20 -8.25 -12.06
N GLU A 252 20.02 -8.03 -10.75
CA GLU A 252 19.04 -8.74 -9.95
C GLU A 252 17.61 -8.45 -10.43
N MET A 253 17.26 -7.16 -10.63
CA MET A 253 15.91 -6.79 -11.10
C MET A 253 15.60 -7.34 -12.50
N LEU A 254 16.58 -7.35 -13.41
CA LEU A 254 16.43 -7.93 -14.74
C LEU A 254 16.21 -9.46 -14.67
N ALA A 255 16.94 -10.17 -13.79
CA ALA A 255 16.79 -11.60 -13.60
C ALA A 255 15.40 -11.94 -13.03
N LEU A 256 14.93 -11.20 -12.02
CA LEU A 256 13.59 -11.38 -11.44
C LEU A 256 12.48 -11.05 -12.44
N GLY A 257 12.64 -9.97 -13.23
CA GLY A 257 11.70 -9.61 -14.28
C GLY A 257 11.61 -10.66 -15.40
N ARG A 258 12.75 -11.24 -15.81
CA ARG A 258 12.80 -12.37 -16.72
C ARG A 258 12.04 -13.57 -16.14
N ALA A 259 12.25 -13.90 -14.88
CA ALA A 259 11.60 -15.00 -14.19
C ALA A 259 10.06 -14.86 -14.19
N VAL A 260 9.54 -13.65 -13.98
CA VAL A 260 8.08 -13.38 -14.10
C VAL A 260 7.59 -13.71 -15.50
N GLY A 261 8.30 -13.27 -16.55
CA GLY A 261 7.94 -13.57 -17.94
C GLY A 261 8.00 -15.06 -18.26
N GLN A 262 9.03 -15.77 -17.80
CA GLN A 262 9.24 -17.20 -18.03
C GLN A 262 8.25 -18.08 -17.25
N GLY A 263 7.83 -17.66 -16.06
CA GLY A 263 6.82 -18.37 -15.26
C GLY A 263 5.40 -18.33 -15.83
N GLY A 264 5.18 -17.65 -16.94
CA GLY A 264 3.87 -17.57 -17.59
C GLY A 264 3.30 -16.15 -17.68
N GLY A 265 4.05 -15.16 -17.23
CA GLY A 265 3.64 -13.76 -17.19
C GLY A 265 3.03 -13.35 -15.85
N GLY A 266 2.69 -12.09 -15.74
CA GLY A 266 2.18 -11.50 -14.49
C GLY A 266 2.52 -10.01 -14.45
N VAL A 267 2.41 -9.39 -13.28
CA VAL A 267 2.72 -7.98 -13.07
C VAL A 267 3.90 -7.83 -12.11
N ILE A 268 4.73 -6.81 -12.32
CA ILE A 268 5.67 -6.38 -11.28
C ILE A 268 5.06 -5.14 -10.59
N GLU A 269 4.73 -5.32 -9.33
CA GLU A 269 4.28 -4.24 -8.46
C GLU A 269 5.49 -3.62 -7.74
N GLY A 270 5.46 -2.31 -7.52
CA GLY A 270 6.51 -1.71 -6.72
C GLY A 270 6.20 -0.33 -6.17
N VAL A 271 6.84 -0.05 -5.03
CA VAL A 271 6.92 1.29 -4.47
C VAL A 271 8.32 1.83 -4.76
N PHE A 272 8.39 2.87 -5.57
CA PHE A 272 9.63 3.43 -6.05
C PHE A 272 9.87 4.84 -5.50
N ASP A 273 11.09 5.06 -5.03
CA ASP A 273 11.57 6.37 -4.65
C ASP A 273 12.32 7.01 -5.83
N PHE A 274 11.56 7.51 -6.75
CA PHE A 274 12.14 8.23 -7.90
C PHE A 274 12.77 9.58 -7.52
N PHE A 275 12.72 9.98 -6.25
CA PHE A 275 13.07 11.34 -5.82
C PHE A 275 14.08 11.44 -4.67
N LEU A 276 14.16 10.43 -3.78
CA LEU A 276 14.93 10.54 -2.55
C LEU A 276 16.44 10.27 -2.71
N TYR A 277 16.82 9.63 -3.80
CA TYR A 277 18.23 9.38 -4.11
C TYR A 277 18.94 10.60 -4.69
N ASP A 278 18.20 11.65 -5.06
CA ASP A 278 18.75 12.84 -5.63
C ASP A 278 18.95 13.92 -4.56
N ASP A 279 20.18 14.36 -4.45
CA ASP A 279 20.63 15.47 -3.61
C ASP A 279 20.02 16.83 -3.95
N ILE A 280 19.02 16.85 -4.83
CA ILE A 280 18.51 18.06 -5.46
C ILE A 280 17.21 18.49 -4.82
N PRO A 281 17.07 19.74 -4.41
CA PRO A 281 15.81 20.29 -3.95
C PRO A 281 14.74 20.18 -5.03
N PHE A 282 13.53 19.80 -4.65
CA PHE A 282 12.37 19.62 -5.53
C PHE A 282 12.09 20.83 -6.47
N ASN A 283 12.51 22.02 -6.07
CA ASN A 283 12.39 23.27 -6.82
C ASN A 283 13.65 23.65 -7.62
N LYS A 284 14.69 22.80 -7.62
CA LYS A 284 15.92 22.95 -8.42
C LYS A 284 16.26 21.63 -9.10
N LEU A 285 15.24 20.90 -9.52
CA LEU A 285 15.43 19.69 -10.30
C LEU A 285 16.11 20.07 -11.61
N ASP A 286 17.42 19.79 -11.68
CA ASP A 286 18.14 19.80 -12.93
C ASP A 286 17.61 18.63 -13.77
N PRO A 287 16.99 18.91 -14.94
CA PRO A 287 16.47 17.86 -15.81
C PRO A 287 17.51 16.80 -16.17
N ASP A 288 18.79 17.16 -16.23
CA ASP A 288 19.87 16.24 -16.60
C ASP A 288 20.30 15.32 -15.45
N LEU A 289 20.22 15.78 -14.21
CA LEU A 289 20.44 14.95 -13.01
C LEU A 289 19.25 14.03 -12.73
N MET A 290 18.03 14.51 -12.89
CA MET A 290 16.82 13.66 -12.89
C MET A 290 16.92 12.57 -13.94
N LYS A 291 17.44 12.93 -15.12
CA LYS A 291 17.67 12.02 -16.22
C LYS A 291 18.69 10.92 -15.85
N LYS A 292 19.72 11.24 -15.08
CA LYS A 292 20.77 10.28 -14.74
C LYS A 292 20.36 9.23 -13.68
N HIS A 293 19.65 9.59 -12.65
CA HIS A 293 19.29 8.67 -11.53
C HIS A 293 17.89 8.08 -11.68
N GLY A 294 16.91 8.85 -11.99
CA GLY A 294 15.57 8.35 -12.27
C GLY A 294 15.51 7.55 -13.59
N ASN A 295 16.45 7.76 -14.54
CA ASN A 295 16.57 6.95 -15.74
C ASN A 295 17.08 5.54 -15.46
N ARG A 296 17.84 5.32 -14.38
CA ARG A 296 18.31 3.98 -14.02
C ARG A 296 17.15 3.08 -13.64
N GLU A 297 16.30 3.49 -12.70
CA GLU A 297 15.12 2.71 -12.31
C GLU A 297 14.16 2.55 -13.50
N TRP A 298 13.90 3.63 -14.21
CA TRP A 298 13.04 3.62 -15.38
C TRP A 298 13.58 2.75 -16.53
N SER A 299 14.91 2.74 -16.71
CA SER A 299 15.56 1.96 -17.76
C SER A 299 15.32 0.47 -17.62
N TRP A 300 15.63 -0.12 -16.45
CA TRP A 300 15.43 -1.56 -16.28
C TRP A 300 13.93 -1.93 -16.26
N MET A 301 13.04 -1.08 -15.75
CA MET A 301 11.59 -1.30 -15.82
C MET A 301 11.10 -1.39 -17.26
N THR A 302 11.49 -0.42 -18.11
CA THR A 302 11.11 -0.42 -19.52
C THR A 302 11.74 -1.54 -20.33
N ASN A 303 12.96 -1.97 -19.96
CA ASN A 303 13.61 -3.13 -20.58
C ASN A 303 12.84 -4.41 -20.26
N ILE A 304 12.50 -4.67 -19.00
CA ILE A 304 11.68 -5.83 -18.61
C ILE A 304 10.32 -5.80 -19.33
N ALA A 305 9.67 -4.64 -19.34
CA ALA A 305 8.36 -4.51 -19.98
C ALA A 305 8.39 -4.86 -21.47
N ARG A 306 9.46 -4.48 -22.19
CA ARG A 306 9.62 -4.75 -23.62
C ARG A 306 10.11 -6.16 -23.92
N GLU A 307 11.14 -6.60 -23.20
CA GLU A 307 11.81 -7.88 -23.50
C GLU A 307 11.00 -9.10 -23.05
N TYR A 308 10.37 -9.00 -21.87
CA TYR A 308 9.66 -10.11 -21.26
C TYR A 308 8.14 -9.95 -21.27
N ASN A 309 7.63 -8.87 -21.86
CA ASN A 309 6.19 -8.57 -21.94
C ASN A 309 5.51 -8.45 -20.56
N VAL A 310 6.24 -8.05 -19.52
CA VAL A 310 5.79 -7.95 -18.13
C VAL A 310 5.35 -6.53 -17.82
N PRO A 311 4.07 -6.28 -17.49
CA PRO A 311 3.61 -4.96 -17.06
C PRO A 311 4.10 -4.62 -15.65
N PHE A 312 4.16 -3.31 -15.39
CA PHE A 312 4.46 -2.72 -14.08
C PHE A 312 3.26 -1.99 -13.52
N SER A 313 3.02 -2.16 -12.22
CA SER A 313 2.08 -1.39 -11.43
C SER A 313 2.85 -0.71 -10.29
N PHE A 314 2.75 0.62 -10.15
CA PHE A 314 3.55 1.34 -9.16
C PHE A 314 2.81 2.54 -8.59
N ALA A 315 3.05 2.80 -7.30
CA ALA A 315 2.47 3.96 -6.63
C ALA A 315 3.00 5.26 -7.25
N ALA A 316 2.11 6.12 -7.72
CA ALA A 316 2.44 7.42 -8.26
C ALA A 316 1.32 8.44 -8.04
N ASP A 317 1.69 9.71 -7.94
CA ASP A 317 0.75 10.82 -7.98
C ASP A 317 0.91 11.63 -9.28
N SER A 318 -0.08 12.44 -9.61
CA SER A 318 -0.10 13.24 -10.84
C SER A 318 1.01 14.32 -10.90
N LYS A 319 1.66 14.62 -9.78
CA LYS A 319 2.80 15.56 -9.69
C LYS A 319 4.13 14.85 -9.91
N ASN A 320 4.12 13.50 -9.94
CA ASN A 320 5.31 12.72 -10.18
C ASN A 320 5.70 12.81 -11.65
N PRO A 321 6.92 13.27 -11.99
CA PRO A 321 7.38 13.31 -13.40
C PRO A 321 7.32 11.95 -14.10
N ARG A 322 7.34 10.84 -13.35
CA ARG A 322 7.21 9.49 -13.90
C ARG A 322 5.81 9.18 -14.40
N PHE A 323 4.80 9.88 -13.90
CA PHE A 323 3.46 9.81 -14.47
C PHE A 323 3.43 10.22 -15.95
N HIS A 324 4.12 11.30 -16.30
CA HIS A 324 4.26 11.71 -17.70
C HIS A 324 5.13 10.74 -18.51
N ALA A 325 6.21 10.21 -17.93
CA ALA A 325 7.05 9.21 -18.59
C ALA A 325 6.28 7.91 -18.85
N MET A 326 5.41 7.49 -17.94
CA MET A 326 4.49 6.36 -18.12
C MET A 326 3.57 6.55 -19.32
N HIS A 327 2.91 7.71 -19.40
CA HIS A 327 2.05 8.02 -20.54
C HIS A 327 2.81 8.03 -21.86
N HIS A 328 4.01 8.62 -21.88
CA HIS A 328 4.85 8.63 -23.09
C HIS A 328 5.21 7.20 -23.52
N PHE A 329 5.70 6.38 -22.61
CA PHE A 329 6.06 4.98 -22.88
C PHE A 329 4.87 4.15 -23.37
N ASN A 330 3.71 4.26 -22.72
CA ASN A 330 2.51 3.55 -23.14
C ASN A 330 2.01 4.01 -24.52
N ASN A 331 2.13 5.30 -24.85
CA ASN A 331 1.79 5.82 -26.16
C ASN A 331 2.75 5.30 -27.26
N GLU A 332 4.05 5.17 -26.97
CA GLU A 332 5.01 4.54 -27.89
C GLU A 332 4.61 3.08 -28.19
N LEU A 333 4.27 2.29 -27.14
CA LEU A 333 3.81 0.91 -27.30
C LEU A 333 2.53 0.85 -28.16
N LYS A 334 1.55 1.72 -27.88
CA LYS A 334 0.30 1.80 -28.63
C LYS A 334 0.52 2.13 -30.11
N GLN A 335 1.47 3.03 -30.43
CA GLN A 335 1.85 3.32 -31.82
C GLN A 335 2.46 2.10 -32.54
N GLN A 336 3.02 1.14 -31.76
CA GLN A 336 3.56 -0.14 -32.27
C GLN A 336 2.52 -1.29 -32.21
N ASN A 337 1.24 -0.99 -31.99
CA ASN A 337 0.16 -1.95 -31.77
C ASN A 337 0.42 -2.92 -30.61
N GLN A 338 1.09 -2.45 -29.57
CA GLN A 338 1.33 -3.18 -28.33
C GLN A 338 0.46 -2.63 -27.21
N GLU A 339 0.10 -3.51 -26.25
CA GLU A 339 -0.67 -3.12 -25.07
C GLU A 339 0.16 -2.26 -24.09
N PRO A 340 -0.48 -1.33 -23.35
CA PRO A 340 0.18 -0.58 -22.29
C PRO A 340 0.84 -1.52 -21.27
N LYS A 341 2.00 -1.11 -20.74
CA LYS A 341 2.78 -1.90 -19.78
C LYS A 341 3.09 -1.19 -18.48
N MET A 342 2.83 0.12 -18.39
CA MET A 342 3.09 0.91 -17.18
C MET A 342 1.79 1.46 -16.62
N PHE A 343 1.49 1.13 -15.36
CA PHE A 343 0.25 1.49 -14.70
C PHE A 343 0.54 2.17 -13.35
N ALA A 344 -0.06 3.33 -13.13
CA ALA A 344 0.03 4.02 -11.86
C ALA A 344 -1.07 3.55 -10.92
N GLN A 345 -0.69 3.13 -9.72
CA GLN A 345 -1.61 2.96 -8.59
C GLN A 345 -1.83 4.31 -7.94
N VAL A 346 -3.06 4.69 -7.80
CA VAL A 346 -3.43 5.99 -7.26
C VAL A 346 -4.50 5.85 -6.19
N PHE A 347 -4.34 6.64 -5.14
CA PHE A 347 -5.29 6.62 -4.04
C PHE A 347 -6.62 7.25 -4.44
N ILE A 348 -7.72 6.54 -4.22
CA ILE A 348 -9.08 7.01 -4.51
C ILE A 348 -9.63 7.97 -3.45
N ARG A 349 -8.90 8.17 -2.36
CA ARG A 349 -9.20 9.13 -1.28
C ARG A 349 -7.92 9.81 -0.81
N PRO A 350 -8.02 10.94 -0.07
CA PRO A 350 -6.85 11.54 0.54
C PRO A 350 -6.09 10.55 1.41
N GLN A 351 -4.79 10.47 1.20
CA GLN A 351 -3.90 9.80 2.13
C GLN A 351 -3.73 10.63 3.40
N GLY A 352 -3.55 9.96 4.52
CA GLY A 352 -3.21 10.58 5.78
C GLY A 352 -2.16 9.79 6.54
N MET A 353 -1.34 10.50 7.29
CA MET A 353 -0.42 9.91 8.26
C MET A 353 -0.95 10.20 9.66
N LEU A 354 -1.09 9.16 10.46
CA LEU A 354 -1.39 9.29 11.88
C LEU A 354 -0.07 9.34 12.67
N TYR A 355 0.02 10.27 13.58
CA TYR A 355 1.16 10.42 14.48
C TYR A 355 0.71 10.21 15.92
N SER A 356 1.44 9.39 16.64
CA SER A 356 1.28 9.17 18.08
C SER A 356 2.65 8.90 18.70
N PHE A 357 2.83 9.19 19.98
CA PHE A 357 4.04 8.77 20.68
C PHE A 357 4.08 7.25 20.90
N GLU A 358 2.95 6.58 20.91
CA GLU A 358 2.86 5.11 20.97
C GLU A 358 3.12 4.47 19.60
N SER A 359 2.95 5.20 18.49
CA SER A 359 3.20 4.70 17.14
C SER A 359 4.69 4.82 16.77
N ARG A 360 5.12 4.01 15.80
CA ARG A 360 6.48 4.11 15.24
C ARG A 360 6.71 5.42 14.49
N THR A 361 5.64 6.06 14.03
CA THR A 361 5.71 7.28 13.25
C THR A 361 5.23 8.47 14.06
N ASN A 362 6.16 9.33 14.45
CA ASN A 362 5.87 10.63 15.04
C ASN A 362 6.90 11.67 14.58
N PRO A 363 6.56 12.97 14.58
CA PRO A 363 7.44 14.02 14.07
C PRO A 363 8.75 14.16 14.83
N PHE A 364 8.80 13.81 16.11
CA PHE A 364 9.96 13.97 16.98
C PHE A 364 10.99 12.85 16.88
N LYS A 365 10.66 11.74 16.19
CA LYS A 365 11.58 10.60 16.00
C LYS A 365 12.88 10.96 15.30
N PHE A 366 12.93 12.09 14.64
CA PHE A 366 14.13 12.58 13.94
C PHE A 366 15.15 13.23 14.87
N THR A 367 14.82 13.44 16.14
CA THR A 367 15.72 14.04 17.14
C THR A 367 16.53 12.96 17.85
N THR A 368 17.78 13.29 18.19
CA THR A 368 18.66 12.39 18.98
C THR A 368 18.12 12.23 20.39
N ALA A 369 17.60 13.32 20.97
CA ALA A 369 16.96 13.31 22.28
C ALA A 369 15.82 12.27 22.34
N TRP A 370 14.94 12.23 21.33
CA TRP A 370 13.91 11.20 21.22
C TRP A 370 14.46 9.79 21.10
N GLN A 371 15.47 9.60 20.24
CA GLN A 371 16.07 8.28 20.00
C GLN A 371 16.73 7.70 21.25
N ASN A 372 17.29 8.55 22.08
CA ASN A 372 17.92 8.15 23.34
C ASN A 372 16.92 7.73 24.43
N LEU A 373 15.63 8.11 24.28
CA LEU A 373 14.58 7.71 25.23
C LEU A 373 13.94 6.35 24.95
N ARG A 374 14.27 5.72 23.81
CA ARG A 374 13.71 4.41 23.47
C ARG A 374 14.38 3.33 24.29
N PHE A 375 13.58 2.62 25.06
CA PHE A 375 14.02 1.42 25.77
C PHE A 375 14.26 0.25 24.79
N GLN A 376 14.94 -0.80 25.26
CA GLN A 376 15.27 -1.98 24.43
C GLN A 376 14.04 -2.70 23.87
N ASP A 377 12.88 -2.57 24.53
CA ASP A 377 11.57 -3.12 24.11
C ASP A 377 10.73 -2.18 23.22
N ASN A 378 11.33 -1.06 22.77
CA ASN A 378 10.63 0.00 22.05
C ASN A 378 9.51 0.72 22.83
N SER A 379 9.34 0.46 24.12
CA SER A 379 8.41 1.21 24.95
C SER A 379 8.94 2.62 25.24
N ILE A 380 8.04 3.56 25.51
CA ILE A 380 8.37 4.92 25.89
C ILE A 380 7.60 5.23 27.17
N ASP A 381 8.34 5.67 28.21
CA ASP A 381 7.71 6.13 29.42
C ASP A 381 7.14 7.54 29.22
N MET A 382 5.81 7.63 29.19
CA MET A 382 5.10 8.89 29.02
C MET A 382 5.38 9.92 30.12
N LYS A 383 5.73 9.47 31.35
CA LYS A 383 6.12 10.37 32.42
C LYS A 383 7.44 11.06 32.09
N THR A 384 8.37 10.35 31.48
CA THR A 384 9.62 10.92 31.00
C THR A 384 9.38 11.99 29.92
N LEU A 385 8.50 11.73 28.97
CA LEU A 385 8.16 12.70 27.91
C LEU A 385 7.53 13.98 28.44
N THR A 386 6.77 13.92 29.51
CA THR A 386 6.17 15.10 30.13
C THR A 386 7.13 15.88 31.04
N THR A 387 8.36 15.37 31.25
CA THR A 387 9.39 16.09 32.03
C THR A 387 9.83 17.36 31.31
N PRO A 388 9.81 18.56 31.94
CA PRO A 388 10.07 19.83 31.27
C PRO A 388 11.42 19.90 30.53
N SER A 389 12.50 19.35 31.09
CA SER A 389 13.80 19.32 30.45
C SER A 389 13.81 18.48 29.17
N VAL A 390 13.23 17.28 29.21
CA VAL A 390 13.13 16.36 28.06
C VAL A 390 12.28 16.97 26.95
N ARG A 391 11.12 17.53 27.32
CA ARG A 391 10.24 18.25 26.39
C ARG A 391 10.99 19.37 25.66
N THR A 392 11.68 20.22 26.42
CA THR A 392 12.42 21.37 25.87
C THR A 392 13.53 20.93 24.92
N GLU A 393 14.29 19.89 25.30
CA GLU A 393 15.39 19.37 24.49
C GLU A 393 14.88 18.81 23.15
N ILE A 394 13.86 17.96 23.15
CA ILE A 394 13.27 17.36 21.96
C ILE A 394 12.71 18.43 21.00
N ILE A 395 11.97 19.41 21.52
CA ILE A 395 11.38 20.50 20.73
C ILE A 395 12.47 21.39 20.13
N SER A 396 13.48 21.75 20.91
CA SER A 396 14.60 22.60 20.47
C SER A 396 15.42 21.94 19.39
N GLU A 397 15.72 20.65 19.54
CA GLU A 397 16.44 19.88 18.50
C GLU A 397 15.65 19.80 17.20
N LEU A 398 14.34 19.49 17.26
CA LEU A 398 13.50 19.46 16.07
C LEU A 398 13.40 20.83 15.41
N SER A 399 13.26 21.90 16.18
CA SER A 399 13.27 23.29 15.66
C SER A 399 14.55 23.57 14.88
N THR A 400 15.69 23.17 15.44
CA THR A 400 17.03 23.31 14.79
C THR A 400 17.09 22.53 13.49
N ILE A 401 16.58 21.29 13.50
CA ILE A 401 16.52 20.47 12.29
C ILE A 401 15.66 21.14 11.20
N LEU A 402 14.48 21.64 11.56
CA LEU A 402 13.57 22.27 10.58
C LEU A 402 14.11 23.58 9.99
N GLN A 403 14.90 24.34 10.75
CA GLN A 403 15.58 25.56 10.30
C GLN A 403 16.86 25.27 9.50
N GLY A 404 17.39 24.06 9.58
CA GLY A 404 18.63 23.65 8.94
C GLY A 404 18.53 23.62 7.41
N LYS A 405 19.70 23.71 6.76
CA LYS A 405 19.83 23.64 5.28
C LYS A 405 20.39 22.31 4.77
N SER A 406 20.63 21.34 5.67
CA SER A 406 21.14 20.02 5.30
C SER A 406 20.10 19.23 4.48
N LYS A 407 20.54 18.18 3.79
CA LYS A 407 19.65 17.23 3.11
C LYS A 407 18.62 16.64 4.07
N PHE A 408 19.08 16.22 5.24
CA PHE A 408 18.26 15.69 6.31
C PHE A 408 17.22 16.71 6.78
N SER A 409 17.62 17.95 7.03
CA SER A 409 16.71 19.03 7.42
C SER A 409 15.61 19.27 6.38
N ARG A 410 15.97 19.28 5.10
CA ARG A 410 15.00 19.44 4.01
C ARG A 410 14.04 18.26 3.89
N MET A 411 14.52 17.03 4.10
CA MET A 411 13.68 15.84 4.14
C MET A 411 12.66 15.94 5.29
N VAL A 412 13.13 16.23 6.50
CA VAL A 412 12.26 16.35 7.68
C VAL A 412 11.23 17.46 7.48
N SER A 413 11.60 18.61 6.91
CA SER A 413 10.69 19.71 6.60
C SER A 413 9.63 19.37 5.55
N LYS A 414 9.89 18.40 4.67
CA LYS A 414 8.88 17.88 3.74
C LYS A 414 7.89 16.94 4.43
N ILE A 415 8.36 16.18 5.40
CA ILE A 415 7.54 15.24 6.17
C ILE A 415 6.68 16.01 7.18
N ILE A 416 7.23 16.99 7.89
CA ILE A 416 6.53 17.75 8.93
C ILE A 416 5.94 19.02 8.32
N LYS A 417 4.62 19.06 8.19
CA LYS A 417 3.85 20.19 7.64
C LYS A 417 2.86 20.71 8.68
N LEU A 418 3.28 21.67 9.48
CA LEU A 418 2.48 22.20 10.58
C LEU A 418 1.19 22.91 10.14
N ASP A 419 1.18 23.44 8.92
CA ASP A 419 0.02 24.04 8.24
C ASP A 419 -0.97 23.00 7.70
N ASN A 420 -0.56 21.72 7.66
CA ASN A 420 -1.36 20.60 7.17
C ASN A 420 -1.33 19.39 8.15
N THR A 421 -1.14 19.66 9.44
CA THR A 421 -1.23 18.66 10.51
C THR A 421 -2.27 19.12 11.51
N TYR A 422 -3.15 18.22 11.92
CA TYR A 422 -4.34 18.50 12.70
C TYR A 422 -4.42 17.56 13.90
N ARG A 423 -5.14 17.95 14.93
CA ARG A 423 -5.57 17.00 15.95
C ARG A 423 -6.55 16.01 15.33
N TRP A 424 -6.41 14.72 15.65
CA TRP A 424 -7.29 13.70 15.13
C TRP A 424 -8.76 13.97 15.49
N THR A 425 -9.62 13.88 14.51
CA THR A 425 -11.08 13.88 14.62
C THR A 425 -11.64 12.85 13.65
N PRO A 426 -12.88 12.38 13.81
CA PRO A 426 -13.50 11.45 12.85
C PRO A 426 -13.68 12.02 11.42
N SER A 427 -13.39 13.28 11.20
CA SER A 427 -13.47 13.91 9.88
C SER A 427 -12.19 13.71 9.09
N TYR A 428 -12.31 13.21 7.86
CA TYR A 428 -11.19 13.11 6.90
C TYR A 428 -10.92 14.44 6.17
N GLU A 429 -11.76 15.45 6.34
CA GLU A 429 -11.61 16.78 5.75
C GLU A 429 -11.59 17.83 6.86
N PRO A 430 -10.44 17.98 7.54
CA PRO A 430 -10.32 18.96 8.60
C PRO A 430 -10.29 20.39 8.03
N ASP A 431 -10.92 21.32 8.73
CA ASP A 431 -10.84 22.74 8.41
C ASP A 431 -9.40 23.24 8.59
N LYS A 432 -8.86 23.95 7.59
CA LYS A 432 -7.50 24.52 7.61
C LYS A 432 -7.24 25.42 8.83
N GLU A 433 -8.25 26.12 9.31
CA GLU A 433 -8.19 26.96 10.52
C GLU A 433 -7.85 26.16 11.79
N ASN A 434 -8.05 24.85 11.77
CA ASN A 434 -7.77 23.95 12.88
C ASN A 434 -6.40 23.24 12.77
N SER A 435 -5.57 23.59 11.78
CA SER A 435 -4.20 23.08 11.69
C SER A 435 -3.37 23.55 12.89
N ILE A 436 -2.29 22.82 13.18
CA ILE A 436 -1.35 23.18 14.25
C ILE A 436 -0.87 24.61 14.07
N ALA A 437 -0.44 24.99 12.87
CA ALA A 437 0.08 26.34 12.62
C ALA A 437 -0.97 27.45 12.89
N HIS A 438 -2.21 27.28 12.41
CA HIS A 438 -3.27 28.27 12.63
C HIS A 438 -3.72 28.31 14.09
N THR A 439 -3.85 27.14 14.72
CA THR A 439 -4.23 27.07 16.14
C THR A 439 -3.16 27.65 17.05
N ALA A 440 -1.88 27.37 16.81
CA ALA A 440 -0.77 27.93 17.56
C ALA A 440 -0.72 29.46 17.46
N LYS A 441 -0.91 29.98 16.23
CA LYS A 441 -1.03 31.45 16.03
C LYS A 441 -2.17 32.06 16.81
N ARG A 442 -3.35 31.42 16.82
CA ARG A 442 -4.54 31.88 17.55
C ARG A 442 -4.31 31.88 19.07
N LEU A 443 -3.59 30.87 19.57
CA LEU A 443 -3.28 30.71 21.00
C LEU A 443 -2.02 31.49 21.43
N ASN A 444 -1.29 32.09 20.50
CA ASN A 444 0.00 32.77 20.72
C ASN A 444 1.05 31.89 21.40
N ILE A 445 1.19 30.63 20.89
CA ILE A 445 2.19 29.67 21.34
C ILE A 445 3.01 29.11 20.14
N GLU A 446 4.17 28.56 20.42
CA GLU A 446 5.03 27.97 19.39
C GLU A 446 4.37 26.69 18.79
N PRO A 447 4.30 26.56 17.45
CA PRO A 447 3.62 25.44 16.80
C PRO A 447 4.17 24.05 17.18
N LEU A 448 5.48 23.91 17.40
CA LEU A 448 6.09 22.65 17.82
C LEU A 448 5.75 22.28 19.26
N GLU A 449 5.57 23.28 20.14
CA GLU A 449 5.09 23.06 21.50
C GLU A 449 3.65 22.53 21.48
N LEU A 450 2.77 23.19 20.71
CA LEU A 450 1.39 22.74 20.55
C LEU A 450 1.32 21.32 20.02
N MET A 451 2.14 20.99 19.00
CA MET A 451 2.20 19.65 18.42
C MET A 451 2.63 18.62 19.47
N TYR A 452 3.64 18.91 20.26
CA TYR A 452 4.12 18.05 21.33
C TYR A 452 3.04 17.82 22.39
N ASP A 453 2.42 18.89 22.87
CA ASP A 453 1.41 18.83 23.91
C ASP A 453 0.15 18.08 23.45
N TRP A 454 -0.22 18.23 22.18
CA TRP A 454 -1.33 17.46 21.60
C TRP A 454 -1.01 15.96 21.49
N LEU A 455 0.23 15.58 21.25
CA LEU A 455 0.66 14.17 21.28
C LEU A 455 0.72 13.61 22.71
N CYS A 456 0.97 14.48 23.71
CA CYS A 456 0.95 14.09 25.11
C CYS A 456 -0.46 13.90 25.69
N THR A 457 -1.52 14.38 24.99
CA THR A 457 -2.86 14.49 25.62
C THR A 457 -3.93 13.88 24.71
N ASP A 458 -4.68 12.89 25.22
CA ASP A 458 -5.86 12.37 24.55
C ASP A 458 -6.92 13.49 24.37
N SER A 459 -7.43 13.61 23.13
CA SER A 459 -8.43 14.61 22.76
C SER A 459 -9.78 14.42 23.46
N ASN A 460 -10.12 13.18 23.80
CA ASN A 460 -11.45 12.83 24.33
C ASN A 460 -11.49 12.67 25.85
N THR A 461 -10.39 12.23 26.46
CA THR A 461 -10.35 11.85 27.88
C THR A 461 -9.38 12.70 28.70
N GLY A 462 -8.52 13.50 28.05
CA GLY A 462 -7.44 14.25 28.71
C GLY A 462 -6.34 13.35 29.29
N HIS A 463 -6.34 12.04 28.99
CA HIS A 463 -5.33 11.11 29.48
C HIS A 463 -3.99 11.37 28.80
N VAL A 464 -2.95 11.37 29.62
CA VAL A 464 -1.56 11.55 29.15
C VAL A 464 -1.16 10.35 28.28
N GLY A 465 -0.62 10.62 27.09
CA GLY A 465 -0.01 9.61 26.23
C GLY A 465 -0.81 9.13 25.04
N LYS A 466 -2.08 9.52 24.92
CA LYS A 466 -2.97 9.01 23.86
C LYS A 466 -3.35 10.04 22.80
N GLY A 467 -2.54 11.08 22.64
CA GLY A 467 -2.77 12.08 21.61
C GLY A 467 -2.48 11.54 20.21
N VAL A 468 -3.40 11.75 19.29
CA VAL A 468 -3.24 11.40 17.88
C VAL A 468 -3.35 12.64 17.02
N LEU A 469 -2.38 12.82 16.15
CA LEU A 469 -2.40 13.85 15.10
C LEU A 469 -2.62 13.19 13.75
N TRP A 470 -3.31 13.88 12.89
CA TRP A 470 -3.54 13.46 11.52
C TRP A 470 -2.99 14.49 10.53
N ARG A 471 -2.32 14.00 9.50
CA ARG A 471 -1.80 14.80 8.40
C ARG A 471 -2.30 14.26 7.08
N PRO A 472 -3.19 14.98 6.36
CA PRO A 472 -3.52 14.65 4.97
C PRO A 472 -2.30 14.86 4.07
N VAL A 473 -1.99 13.88 3.22
CA VAL A 473 -0.81 13.91 2.33
C VAL A 473 -1.17 14.39 0.93
N GLY A 474 -2.41 14.75 0.68
CA GLY A 474 -2.89 15.37 -0.55
C GLY A 474 -4.18 14.75 -1.07
N LEU A 475 -4.98 15.57 -1.73
CA LEU A 475 -6.09 15.14 -2.60
C LEU A 475 -5.51 14.94 -4.00
N ILE A 476 -5.55 13.72 -4.49
CA ILE A 476 -5.27 13.43 -5.89
C ILE A 476 -6.61 13.43 -6.60
N PHE A 477 -6.92 14.53 -7.29
CA PHE A 477 -8.07 14.57 -8.20
C PHE A 477 -7.66 13.92 -9.52
N PHE A 478 -8.37 12.88 -9.91
CA PHE A 478 -8.33 12.36 -11.27
C PHE A 478 -9.49 12.93 -12.06
N PHE A 479 -9.18 13.64 -13.11
CA PHE A 479 -10.08 13.78 -14.24
C PHE A 479 -9.75 12.65 -15.21
N PHE A 480 -10.66 11.71 -15.36
CA PHE A 480 -10.68 10.84 -16.54
C PHE A 480 -11.15 11.69 -17.71
N SER A 481 -10.28 11.89 -18.68
CA SER A 481 -10.63 12.32 -20.04
C SER A 481 -10.21 11.25 -21.02
#